data_5638e3bb8491d753c9bad20a27d39f84
#
_entry.id   5638e3bb8491d753c9bad20a27d39f84
#
_cell.length_a   1.000
_cell.length_b   1.000
_cell.length_c   1.000
_cell.angle_alpha   90.00
_cell.angle_beta   90.00
_cell.angle_gamma   90.00
#
_symmetry.space_group_name_H-M   'P 1'
#
loop_
_entity.id
_entity.type
_entity.pdbx_description
1 polymer ?
#
loop_
_entity_poly.entity_id
_entity_poly.type
_entity_poly.pdbx_seq_one_letter_code
_entity_poly.pdbx_strand_id
1 'polypeptide(L)'
;MEFTFNGFYTLISAVIVLLLGRLLVNKIDFLRRYNIPEPVAGGLVAAVVSLLVHSMWGYSIVFSSQLQTSFMLIFFASIGLSANFMKLREGGIGLVIFLICVASFIAVQNAVGMSLASLLGIDPLVGLIAGSITLTGGHGTAGAWGEILETEHGIQGALALGMASATFGLIIGGIIGRSEER
;
A
#
# COMPACT_ATOMS: atom_id res chain seq x y z
N MET A 1 24.31 11.33 -4.93
CA MET A 1 24.25 12.10 -3.67
C MET A 1 22.87 11.91 -3.05
N GLU A 2 22.79 11.68 -1.74
CA GLU A 2 21.51 11.47 -1.04
C GLU A 2 21.11 12.76 -0.32
N PHE A 3 19.87 13.21 -0.57
CA PHE A 3 19.24 14.29 0.17
C PHE A 3 18.29 13.69 1.20
N THR A 4 18.71 13.67 2.47
CA THR A 4 17.88 13.17 3.57
C THR A 4 17.03 14.30 4.14
N PHE A 5 15.70 14.13 4.08
CA PHE A 5 14.74 15.02 4.71
C PHE A 5 14.49 14.60 6.16
N ASN A 6 14.63 15.55 7.08
CA ASN A 6 14.20 15.33 8.45
C ASN A 6 12.67 15.21 8.55
N GLY A 7 12.13 14.86 9.74
CA GLY A 7 10.70 14.67 9.93
C GLY A 7 9.84 15.87 9.53
N PHE A 8 10.31 17.11 9.78
CA PHE A 8 9.58 18.33 9.40
C PHE A 8 9.47 18.50 7.88
N TYR A 9 10.58 18.38 7.17
CA TYR A 9 10.56 18.48 5.70
C TYR A 9 9.81 17.32 5.05
N THR A 10 9.92 16.11 5.62
CA THR A 10 9.11 14.97 5.18
C THR A 10 7.62 15.24 5.34
N LEU A 11 7.19 15.80 6.48
CA LEU A 11 5.78 16.14 6.71
C LEU A 11 5.28 17.22 5.74
N ILE A 12 6.06 18.27 5.54
CA ILE A 12 5.72 19.35 4.60
C ILE A 12 5.59 18.79 3.19
N SER A 13 6.54 17.95 2.76
CA SER A 13 6.50 17.30 1.45
C SER A 13 5.26 16.41 1.30
N ALA A 14 4.93 15.62 2.34
CA ALA A 14 3.75 14.77 2.35
C ALA A 14 2.45 15.59 2.20
N VAL A 15 2.34 16.73 2.90
CA VAL A 15 1.17 17.61 2.77
C VAL A 15 1.08 18.23 1.37
N ILE A 16 2.20 18.68 0.79
CA ILE A 16 2.22 19.22 -0.58
C ILE A 16 1.79 18.15 -1.58
N VAL A 17 2.32 16.94 -1.47
CA VAL A 17 1.97 15.80 -2.34
C VAL A 17 0.50 15.43 -2.21
N LEU A 18 -0.04 15.44 -0.99
CA LEU A 18 -1.46 15.17 -0.74
C LEU A 18 -2.36 16.24 -1.38
N LEU A 19 -2.02 17.53 -1.21
CA LEU A 19 -2.76 18.64 -1.82
C LEU A 19 -2.70 18.59 -3.35
N LEU A 20 -1.55 18.22 -3.92
CA LEU A 20 -1.40 18.00 -5.34
C LEU A 20 -2.30 16.84 -5.82
N GLY A 21 -2.30 15.73 -5.10
CA GLY A 21 -3.17 14.58 -5.38
C GLY A 21 -4.65 14.95 -5.35
N ARG A 22 -5.08 15.70 -4.34
CA ARG A 22 -6.44 16.26 -4.25
C ARG A 22 -6.79 17.13 -5.45
N LEU A 23 -5.87 17.97 -5.87
CA LEU A 23 -6.04 18.85 -7.03
C LEU A 23 -6.19 18.03 -8.33
N LEU A 24 -5.39 16.97 -8.48
CA LEU A 24 -5.45 16.07 -9.63
C LEU A 24 -6.77 15.29 -9.68
N VAL A 25 -7.19 14.69 -8.56
CA VAL A 25 -8.45 13.94 -8.48
C VAL A 25 -9.65 14.85 -8.77
N ASN A 26 -9.61 16.10 -8.32
CA ASN A 26 -10.68 17.05 -8.59
C ASN A 26 -10.72 17.54 -10.06
N LYS A 27 -9.57 17.60 -10.74
CA LYS A 27 -9.48 18.10 -12.13
C LYS A 27 -9.56 17.00 -13.18
N ILE A 28 -9.12 15.81 -12.88
CA ILE A 28 -9.06 14.69 -13.83
C ILE A 28 -10.23 13.74 -13.56
N ASP A 29 -11.25 13.82 -14.40
CA ASP A 29 -12.44 12.98 -14.27
C ASP A 29 -12.14 11.48 -14.25
N PHE A 30 -11.10 11.02 -14.93
CA PHE A 30 -10.66 9.65 -14.90
C PHE A 30 -10.31 9.19 -13.47
N LEU A 31 -9.49 9.95 -12.74
CA LEU A 31 -9.08 9.62 -11.36
C LEU A 31 -10.29 9.54 -10.43
N ARG A 32 -11.19 10.53 -10.53
CA ARG A 32 -12.43 10.58 -9.75
C ARG A 32 -13.36 9.44 -10.14
N ARG A 33 -13.48 9.16 -11.43
CA ARG A 33 -14.35 8.13 -11.98
C ARG A 33 -13.98 6.71 -11.51
N TYR A 34 -12.70 6.43 -11.31
CA TYR A 34 -12.20 5.14 -10.86
C TYR A 34 -11.83 5.12 -9.37
N ASN A 35 -12.33 6.07 -8.59
CA ASN A 35 -12.11 6.17 -7.15
C ASN A 35 -10.63 6.08 -6.75
N ILE A 36 -9.72 6.65 -7.56
CA ILE A 36 -8.30 6.66 -7.23
C ILE A 36 -8.06 7.62 -6.05
N PRO A 37 -7.50 7.15 -4.94
CA PRO A 37 -7.28 7.99 -3.75
C PRO A 37 -6.30 9.14 -4.02
N GLU A 38 -6.58 10.29 -3.39
CA GLU A 38 -5.73 11.48 -3.48
C GLU A 38 -4.25 11.20 -3.16
N PRO A 39 -3.90 10.43 -2.09
CA PRO A 39 -2.51 10.10 -1.79
C PRO A 39 -1.82 9.31 -2.91
N VAL A 40 -2.55 8.42 -3.60
CA VAL A 40 -2.01 7.62 -4.70
C VAL A 40 -1.72 8.49 -5.92
N ALA A 41 -2.67 9.36 -6.28
CA ALA A 41 -2.50 10.28 -7.42
C ALA A 41 -1.31 11.24 -7.19
N GLY A 42 -1.21 11.83 -6.01
CA GLY A 42 -0.09 12.71 -5.62
C GLY A 42 1.23 11.95 -5.52
N GLY A 43 1.21 10.77 -4.89
CA GLY A 43 2.38 9.92 -4.70
C GLY A 43 2.99 9.44 -6.02
N LEU A 44 2.17 9.10 -7.01
CA LEU A 44 2.66 8.74 -8.36
C LEU A 44 3.40 9.90 -9.03
N VAL A 45 2.87 11.12 -8.92
CA VAL A 45 3.56 12.30 -9.45
C VAL A 45 4.88 12.53 -8.72
N ALA A 46 4.88 12.45 -7.40
CA ALA A 46 6.09 12.60 -6.60
C ALA A 46 7.14 11.52 -6.94
N ALA A 47 6.70 10.27 -7.16
CA ALA A 47 7.58 9.19 -7.58
C ALA A 47 8.21 9.44 -8.96
N VAL A 48 7.42 9.91 -9.93
CA VAL A 48 7.93 10.28 -11.26
C VAL A 48 8.92 11.44 -11.16
N VAL A 49 8.61 12.47 -10.38
CA VAL A 49 9.54 13.61 -10.17
C VAL A 49 10.83 13.12 -9.51
N SER A 50 10.75 12.28 -8.47
CA SER A 50 11.93 11.71 -7.80
C SER A 50 12.78 10.88 -8.76
N LEU A 51 12.14 10.07 -9.62
CA LEU A 51 12.80 9.26 -10.64
C LEU A 51 13.53 10.15 -11.67
N LEU A 52 12.87 11.21 -12.13
CA LEU A 52 13.48 12.16 -13.08
C LEU A 52 14.69 12.89 -12.45
N VAL A 53 14.56 13.35 -11.21
CA VAL A 53 15.67 13.97 -10.46
C VAL A 53 16.83 13.00 -10.30
N HIS A 54 16.54 11.74 -9.97
CA HIS A 54 17.56 10.70 -9.86
C HIS A 54 18.26 10.42 -11.21
N SER A 55 17.46 10.29 -12.26
CA SER A 55 17.98 9.98 -13.61
C SER A 55 18.81 11.12 -14.22
N MET A 56 18.41 12.38 -14.00
CA MET A 56 19.07 13.55 -14.62
C MET A 56 20.26 14.06 -13.81
N TRP A 57 20.19 14.00 -12.49
CA TRP A 57 21.21 14.60 -11.61
C TRP A 57 21.85 13.61 -10.63
N GLY A 58 21.39 12.35 -10.58
CA GLY A 58 21.94 11.35 -9.65
C GLY A 58 21.60 11.62 -8.18
N TYR A 59 20.62 12.48 -7.88
CA TYR A 59 20.18 12.75 -6.53
C TYR A 59 19.07 11.80 -6.12
N SER A 60 19.20 11.17 -4.95
CA SER A 60 18.17 10.37 -4.32
C SER A 60 17.56 11.14 -3.15
N ILE A 61 16.23 11.26 -3.12
CA ILE A 61 15.51 11.89 -2.02
C ILE A 61 15.13 10.79 -1.02
N VAL A 62 15.60 10.93 0.22
CA VAL A 62 15.31 9.99 1.30
C VAL A 62 14.44 10.70 2.33
N PHE A 63 13.26 10.14 2.59
CA PHE A 63 12.30 10.65 3.57
C PHE A 63 12.50 10.00 4.94
N SER A 64 11.99 10.63 6.01
CA SER A 64 12.10 10.12 7.38
C SER A 64 11.27 8.84 7.57
N SER A 65 11.93 7.70 7.77
CA SER A 65 11.29 6.42 8.10
C SER A 65 10.59 6.45 9.46
N GLN A 66 11.12 7.20 10.43
CA GLN A 66 10.49 7.35 11.74
C GLN A 66 9.09 7.97 11.66
N LEU A 67 8.90 8.95 10.77
CA LEU A 67 7.60 9.57 10.56
C LEU A 67 6.61 8.57 9.95
N GLN A 68 7.05 7.78 8.98
CA GLN A 68 6.27 6.71 8.37
C GLN A 68 5.82 5.68 9.42
N THR A 69 6.74 5.16 10.22
CA THR A 69 6.45 4.20 11.28
C THR A 69 5.50 4.76 12.32
N SER A 70 5.69 6.03 12.74
CA SER A 70 4.81 6.68 13.71
C SER A 70 3.37 6.79 13.17
N PHE A 71 3.19 7.25 11.94
CA PHE A 71 1.85 7.33 11.34
C PHE A 71 1.21 5.96 11.10
N MET A 72 2.00 4.95 10.75
CA MET A 72 1.52 3.57 10.63
C MET A 72 1.01 3.04 11.96
N LEU A 73 1.74 3.26 13.07
CA LEU A 73 1.31 2.87 14.41
C LEU A 73 0.03 3.59 14.83
N ILE A 74 -0.07 4.90 14.59
CA ILE A 74 -1.27 5.69 14.86
C ILE A 74 -2.46 5.15 14.05
N PHE A 75 -2.26 4.84 12.78
CA PHE A 75 -3.29 4.27 11.91
C PHE A 75 -3.82 2.93 12.47
N PHE A 76 -2.96 1.97 12.76
CA PHE A 76 -3.40 0.68 13.29
C PHE A 76 -3.99 0.80 14.70
N ALA A 77 -3.42 1.67 15.56
CA ALA A 77 -3.98 1.93 16.88
C ALA A 77 -5.39 2.53 16.79
N SER A 78 -5.63 3.45 15.85
CA SER A 78 -6.96 4.06 15.67
C SER A 78 -8.00 3.04 15.21
N ILE A 79 -7.62 2.10 14.34
CA ILE A 79 -8.50 0.99 13.93
C ILE A 79 -8.80 0.08 15.12
N GLY A 80 -7.77 -0.31 15.88
CA GLY A 80 -7.94 -1.16 17.06
C GLY A 80 -8.85 -0.53 18.12
N LEU A 81 -8.66 0.76 18.41
CA LEU A 81 -9.47 1.51 19.37
C LEU A 81 -10.92 1.73 18.90
N SER A 82 -11.16 1.77 17.60
CA SER A 82 -12.50 1.90 17.02
C SER A 82 -13.28 0.57 16.99
N ALA A 83 -12.62 -0.56 17.27
CA ALA A 83 -13.25 -1.87 17.29
C ALA A 83 -14.30 -1.98 18.39
N ASN A 84 -15.54 -2.31 18.01
CA ASN A 84 -16.66 -2.46 18.93
C ASN A 84 -17.14 -3.92 18.99
N PHE A 85 -16.87 -4.57 20.10
CA PHE A 85 -17.26 -5.97 20.33
C PHE A 85 -18.77 -6.22 20.23
N MET A 86 -19.62 -5.23 20.62
CA MET A 86 -21.07 -5.38 20.51
C MET A 86 -21.49 -5.45 19.03
N LYS A 87 -20.93 -4.60 18.18
CA LYS A 87 -21.19 -4.65 16.73
C LYS A 87 -20.69 -5.93 16.07
N LEU A 88 -19.54 -6.45 16.53
CA LEU A 88 -19.07 -7.76 16.07
C LEU A 88 -20.09 -8.88 16.43
N ARG A 89 -20.65 -8.85 17.63
CA ARG A 89 -21.64 -9.83 18.06
C ARG A 89 -22.96 -9.72 17.29
N GLU A 90 -23.37 -8.52 16.91
CA GLU A 90 -24.55 -8.27 16.07
C GLU A 90 -24.40 -8.89 14.66
N GLY A 91 -23.18 -9.03 14.15
CA GLY A 91 -22.89 -9.69 12.87
C GLY A 91 -23.21 -11.20 12.85
N GLY A 92 -23.28 -11.83 14.02
CA GLY A 92 -23.71 -13.22 14.19
C GLY A 92 -22.97 -14.22 13.30
N ILE A 93 -23.71 -15.27 12.88
CA ILE A 93 -23.17 -16.34 12.04
C ILE A 93 -22.72 -15.85 10.66
N GLY A 94 -23.35 -14.83 10.12
CA GLY A 94 -22.99 -14.23 8.83
C GLY A 94 -21.56 -13.68 8.84
N LEU A 95 -21.17 -13.01 9.93
CA LEU A 95 -19.80 -12.48 10.10
C LEU A 95 -18.79 -13.63 10.20
N VAL A 96 -19.12 -14.73 10.89
CA VAL A 96 -18.24 -15.90 11.00
C VAL A 96 -18.02 -16.55 9.64
N ILE A 97 -19.10 -16.75 8.87
CA ILE A 97 -19.00 -17.31 7.51
C ILE A 97 -18.14 -16.39 6.63
N PHE A 98 -18.38 -15.08 6.66
CA PHE A 98 -17.60 -14.12 5.91
C PHE A 98 -16.10 -14.16 6.29
N LEU A 99 -15.79 -14.24 7.58
CA LEU A 99 -14.41 -14.36 8.07
C LEU A 99 -13.72 -15.62 7.53
N ILE A 100 -14.42 -16.77 7.56
CA ILE A 100 -13.91 -18.04 7.02
C ILE A 100 -13.66 -17.91 5.50
N CYS A 101 -14.58 -17.31 4.76
CA CYS A 101 -14.41 -17.08 3.32
C CYS A 101 -13.20 -16.20 3.03
N VAL A 102 -13.03 -15.08 3.75
CA VAL A 102 -11.90 -14.18 3.58
C VAL A 102 -10.58 -14.87 3.95
N ALA A 103 -10.53 -15.60 5.06
CA ALA A 103 -9.35 -16.34 5.47
C ALA A 103 -8.95 -17.41 4.43
N SER A 104 -9.94 -18.14 3.90
CA SER A 104 -9.72 -19.12 2.84
C SER A 104 -9.22 -18.47 1.56
N PHE A 105 -9.79 -17.33 1.18
CA PHE A 105 -9.35 -16.55 0.02
C PHE A 105 -7.89 -16.09 0.17
N ILE A 106 -7.51 -15.57 1.34
CA ILE A 106 -6.13 -15.17 1.64
C ILE A 106 -5.17 -16.36 1.54
N ALA A 107 -5.56 -17.53 2.06
CA ALA A 107 -4.74 -18.73 1.98
C ALA A 107 -4.51 -19.17 0.52
N VAL A 108 -5.57 -19.17 -0.29
CA VAL A 108 -5.47 -19.47 -1.73
C VAL A 108 -4.61 -18.43 -2.45
N GLN A 109 -4.82 -17.14 -2.18
CA GLN A 109 -4.03 -16.06 -2.77
C GLN A 109 -2.54 -16.20 -2.45
N ASN A 110 -2.19 -16.55 -1.20
CA ASN A 110 -0.81 -16.81 -0.81
C ASN A 110 -0.23 -18.02 -1.51
N ALA A 111 -0.97 -19.13 -1.57
CA ALA A 111 -0.53 -20.34 -2.26
C ALA A 111 -0.25 -20.06 -3.76
N VAL A 112 -1.13 -19.33 -4.43
CA VAL A 112 -0.95 -18.92 -5.83
C VAL A 112 0.27 -18.00 -5.98
N GLY A 113 0.39 -16.96 -5.17
CA GLY A 113 1.48 -16.00 -5.22
C GLY A 113 2.84 -16.66 -5.00
N MET A 114 2.97 -17.48 -3.95
CA MET A 114 4.20 -18.20 -3.64
C MET A 114 4.56 -19.23 -4.74
N SER A 115 3.56 -19.93 -5.27
CA SER A 115 3.78 -20.90 -6.36
C SER A 115 4.27 -20.19 -7.63
N LEU A 116 3.68 -19.08 -8.01
CA LEU A 116 4.11 -18.27 -9.16
C LEU A 116 5.52 -17.72 -8.97
N ALA A 117 5.85 -17.19 -7.79
CA ALA A 117 7.19 -16.71 -7.46
C ALA A 117 8.21 -17.83 -7.61
N SER A 118 7.92 -19.02 -7.04
CA SER A 118 8.77 -20.20 -7.16
C SER A 118 8.96 -20.66 -8.61
N LEU A 119 7.90 -20.64 -9.41
CA LEU A 119 7.98 -20.99 -10.85
C LEU A 119 8.84 -20.01 -11.65
N LEU A 120 8.85 -18.73 -11.24
CA LEU A 120 9.69 -17.70 -11.86
C LEU A 120 11.13 -17.70 -11.32
N GLY A 121 11.47 -18.59 -10.38
CA GLY A 121 12.80 -18.67 -9.79
C GLY A 121 13.14 -17.51 -8.84
N ILE A 122 12.13 -16.82 -8.31
CA ILE A 122 12.28 -15.75 -7.31
C ILE A 122 11.81 -16.25 -5.94
N ASP A 123 12.23 -15.57 -4.89
CA ASP A 123 11.87 -15.95 -3.52
C ASP A 123 10.34 -16.03 -3.34
N PRO A 124 9.79 -17.11 -2.78
CA PRO A 124 8.35 -17.26 -2.54
C PRO A 124 7.74 -16.12 -1.69
N LEU A 125 8.53 -15.50 -0.80
CA LEU A 125 8.07 -14.37 0.01
C LEU A 125 7.71 -13.14 -0.84
N VAL A 126 8.33 -12.98 -2.02
CA VAL A 126 7.94 -11.96 -3.00
C VAL A 126 6.50 -12.19 -3.48
N GLY A 127 6.09 -13.45 -3.61
CA GLY A 127 4.72 -13.83 -3.93
C GLY A 127 3.71 -13.45 -2.84
N LEU A 128 4.10 -13.46 -1.56
CA LEU A 128 3.27 -12.95 -0.48
C LEU A 128 3.13 -11.42 -0.54
N ILE A 129 4.24 -10.73 -0.85
CA ILE A 129 4.24 -9.26 -1.00
C ILE A 129 3.29 -8.84 -2.12
N ALA A 130 3.42 -9.42 -3.30
CA ALA A 130 2.55 -9.15 -4.44
C ALA A 130 1.14 -9.76 -4.30
N GLY A 131 0.91 -10.60 -3.29
CA GLY A 131 -0.33 -11.28 -2.97
C GLY A 131 -1.12 -10.60 -1.84
N SER A 132 -1.38 -11.35 -0.77
CA SER A 132 -2.28 -10.93 0.29
C SER A 132 -1.80 -9.72 1.10
N ILE A 133 -0.49 -9.56 1.28
CA ILE A 133 0.08 -8.44 2.04
C ILE A 133 -0.37 -7.10 1.44
N THR A 134 -0.41 -7.00 0.11
CA THR A 134 -0.70 -5.75 -0.59
C THR A 134 -2.11 -5.68 -1.16
N LEU A 135 -2.60 -6.75 -1.78
CA LEU A 135 -3.91 -6.75 -2.44
C LEU A 135 -5.07 -6.83 -1.45
N THR A 136 -4.90 -7.59 -0.36
CA THR A 136 -5.90 -7.65 0.71
C THR A 136 -5.61 -6.65 1.82
N GLY A 137 -4.35 -6.52 2.22
CA GLY A 137 -3.94 -5.66 3.32
C GLY A 137 -3.68 -4.20 2.96
N GLY A 138 -3.29 -3.91 1.71
CA GLY A 138 -3.04 -2.55 1.22
C GLY A 138 -1.71 -1.95 1.69
N HIS A 139 -1.59 -0.61 1.58
CA HIS A 139 -0.35 0.12 1.86
C HIS A 139 0.11 0.01 3.33
N GLY A 140 -0.83 -0.06 4.28
CA GLY A 140 -0.48 -0.18 5.71
C GLY A 140 0.24 -1.48 6.02
N THR A 141 -0.30 -2.61 5.58
CA THR A 141 0.32 -3.93 5.73
C THR A 141 1.57 -4.10 4.87
N ALA A 142 1.59 -3.49 3.66
CA ALA A 142 2.78 -3.41 2.82
C ALA A 142 3.93 -2.71 3.54
N GLY A 143 3.65 -1.60 4.26
CA GLY A 143 4.63 -0.89 5.07
C GLY A 143 5.18 -1.74 6.20
N ALA A 144 4.30 -2.37 6.98
CA ALA A 144 4.69 -3.18 8.13
C ALA A 144 5.48 -4.44 7.73
N TRP A 145 4.94 -5.22 6.78
CA TRP A 145 5.58 -6.47 6.36
C TRP A 145 6.79 -6.24 5.45
N GLY A 146 6.77 -5.18 4.63
CA GLY A 146 7.91 -4.84 3.76
C GLY A 146 9.17 -4.60 4.57
N GLU A 147 9.09 -3.82 5.65
CA GLU A 147 10.23 -3.58 6.55
C GLU A 147 10.72 -4.87 7.22
N ILE A 148 9.80 -5.71 7.71
CA ILE A 148 10.15 -7.01 8.33
C ILE A 148 10.84 -7.92 7.32
N LEU A 149 10.32 -8.01 6.10
CA LEU A 149 10.87 -8.87 5.06
C LEU A 149 12.25 -8.41 4.59
N GLU A 150 12.51 -7.10 4.60
CA GLU A 150 13.85 -6.56 4.32
C GLU A 150 14.83 -6.86 5.43
N THR A 151 14.44 -6.61 6.69
CA THR A 151 15.36 -6.66 7.84
C THR A 151 15.58 -8.07 8.37
N GLU A 152 14.54 -8.90 8.44
CA GLU A 152 14.59 -10.23 9.04
C GLU A 152 14.76 -11.35 8.03
N HIS A 153 14.24 -11.17 6.80
CA HIS A 153 14.29 -12.20 5.75
C HIS A 153 15.22 -11.85 4.59
N GLY A 154 15.82 -10.66 4.58
CA GLY A 154 16.80 -10.23 3.59
C GLY A 154 16.23 -10.01 2.19
N ILE A 155 14.92 -9.85 2.04
CA ILE A 155 14.27 -9.61 0.75
C ILE A 155 14.47 -8.14 0.35
N GLN A 156 15.54 -7.86 -0.37
CA GLN A 156 15.87 -6.49 -0.79
C GLN A 156 14.76 -5.86 -1.62
N GLY A 157 14.37 -4.63 -1.27
CA GLY A 157 13.33 -3.88 -1.95
C GLY A 157 11.90 -4.35 -1.65
N ALA A 158 11.69 -5.18 -0.62
CA ALA A 158 10.36 -5.68 -0.24
C ALA A 158 9.38 -4.55 0.08
N LEU A 159 9.84 -3.50 0.78
CA LEU A 159 9.02 -2.34 1.10
C LEU A 159 8.60 -1.60 -0.18
N ALA A 160 9.54 -1.33 -1.09
CA ALA A 160 9.26 -0.63 -2.34
C ALA A 160 8.33 -1.45 -3.24
N LEU A 161 8.58 -2.76 -3.36
CA LEU A 161 7.73 -3.68 -4.11
C LEU A 161 6.32 -3.75 -3.51
N GLY A 162 6.22 -3.80 -2.19
CA GLY A 162 4.95 -3.80 -1.47
C GLY A 162 4.14 -2.54 -1.76
N MET A 163 4.76 -1.37 -1.67
CA MET A 163 4.09 -0.10 -1.98
C MET A 163 3.62 -0.03 -3.44
N ALA A 164 4.46 -0.47 -4.40
CA ALA A 164 4.11 -0.52 -5.81
C ALA A 164 2.95 -1.49 -6.07
N SER A 165 2.98 -2.69 -5.50
CA SER A 165 1.95 -3.72 -5.65
C SER A 165 0.62 -3.27 -5.03
N ALA A 166 0.65 -2.65 -3.84
CA ALA A 166 -0.55 -2.10 -3.20
C ALA A 166 -1.19 -0.98 -4.04
N THR A 167 -0.36 -0.09 -4.61
CA THR A 167 -0.82 0.97 -5.52
C THR A 167 -1.46 0.39 -6.78
N PHE A 168 -0.81 -0.60 -7.41
CA PHE A 168 -1.32 -1.30 -8.57
C PHE A 168 -2.67 -1.98 -8.27
N GLY A 169 -2.73 -2.75 -7.17
CA GLY A 169 -3.94 -3.44 -6.74
C GLY A 169 -5.11 -2.49 -6.50
N LEU A 170 -4.85 -1.33 -5.90
CA LEU A 170 -5.86 -0.31 -5.64
C LEU A 170 -6.42 0.31 -6.94
N ILE A 171 -5.54 0.60 -7.90
CA ILE A 171 -5.93 1.15 -9.21
C ILE A 171 -6.75 0.11 -10.00
N ILE A 172 -6.24 -1.11 -10.12
CA ILE A 172 -6.92 -2.19 -10.85
C ILE A 172 -8.22 -2.57 -10.18
N GLY A 173 -8.26 -2.66 -8.84
CA GLY A 173 -9.46 -2.92 -8.07
C GLY A 173 -10.54 -1.85 -8.30
N GLY A 174 -10.17 -0.58 -8.36
CA GLY A 174 -11.08 0.52 -8.69
C GLY A 174 -11.63 0.43 -10.13
N ILE A 175 -10.81 -0.01 -11.08
CA ILE A 175 -11.23 -0.20 -12.48
C ILE A 175 -12.20 -1.38 -12.60
N ILE A 176 -11.87 -2.52 -12.00
CA ILE A 176 -12.69 -3.75 -12.08
C ILE A 176 -14.01 -3.56 -11.32
N GLY A 177 -13.96 -3.05 -10.07
CA GLY A 177 -15.14 -2.86 -9.23
C GLY A 177 -16.20 -1.99 -9.89
N ARG A 178 -15.80 -0.95 -10.63
CA ARG A 178 -16.75 -0.12 -11.37
C ARG A 178 -17.37 -0.80 -12.59
N SER A 179 -16.73 -1.79 -13.19
CA SER A 179 -17.30 -2.52 -14.32
C SER A 179 -18.51 -3.37 -13.93
N GLU A 180 -18.57 -3.77 -12.66
CA GLU A 180 -19.68 -4.57 -12.10
C GLU A 180 -20.91 -3.73 -11.75
N GLU A 181 -20.77 -2.41 -11.55
CA GLU A 181 -21.90 -1.50 -11.23
C GLU A 181 -22.71 -1.05 -12.48
N ARG A 182 -22.41 -1.56 -13.66
CA ARG A 182 -23.12 -1.30 -14.91
C ARG A 182 -23.94 -2.48 -15.39
#